data_4f5fa215b74627f4d9d7691e904e0ba0
#
_entry.id   4f5fa215b74627f4d9d7691e904e0ba0
#
_cell.length_a   1.000
_cell.length_b   1.000
_cell.length_c   1.000
_cell.angle_alpha   90.00
_cell.angle_beta   90.00
_cell.angle_gamma   90.00
#
_symmetry.space_group_name_H-M   'P 1'
#
loop_
_entity.id
_entity.type
_entity.pdbx_description
1 polymer ?
#
loop_
_entity_poly.entity_id
_entity_poly.type
_entity_poly.pdbx_seq_one_letter_code
_entity_poly.pdbx_strand_id
1 'polypeptide(L)'
;MNGNTLEGFQDLIADVRRRAKAVGREKEIHFAVNGFAIVKETEEEAHQLLAEIQGKADKEAVNAFGDAVKQAGSSTTNKKGMWADSKFEDLVQYNDGFKTKLIGTKEQVADRILLLKSLGIDIVLLAFLHYEEDIADFGEKVLTLVRKLEAEGRGRNEEDEIRRTGEVYRAKKKE
;
A
#
# COMPACT_ATOMS: atom_id res chain seq x y z
N MET A 1 -0.15 -7.38 -0.88
CA MET A 1 0.54 -6.95 -2.13
C MET A 1 1.80 -6.19 -1.73
N ASN A 2 2.81 -6.22 -2.56
CA ASN A 2 4.01 -5.40 -2.39
C ASN A 2 3.75 -3.97 -2.85
N GLY A 3 4.68 -3.04 -2.53
CA GLY A 3 4.64 -1.69 -3.04
C GLY A 3 4.62 -1.67 -4.58
N ASN A 4 3.85 -0.76 -5.15
CA ASN A 4 3.68 -0.66 -6.60
C ASN A 4 3.34 0.78 -7.00
N THR A 5 3.31 1.05 -8.32
CA THR A 5 2.67 2.25 -8.85
C THR A 5 1.14 2.15 -8.68
N LEU A 6 0.45 3.28 -8.77
CA LEU A 6 -1.02 3.28 -8.68
C LEU A 6 -1.67 2.44 -9.78
N GLU A 7 -1.18 2.55 -11.01
CA GLU A 7 -1.62 1.73 -12.14
C GLU A 7 -1.36 0.25 -11.90
N GLY A 8 -0.18 -0.11 -11.38
CA GLY A 8 0.15 -1.49 -11.05
C GLY A 8 -0.75 -2.08 -9.96
N PHE A 9 -1.21 -1.28 -8.99
CA PHE A 9 -2.23 -1.72 -8.04
C PHE A 9 -3.57 -1.95 -8.72
N GLN A 10 -4.02 -1.02 -9.58
CA GLN A 10 -5.28 -1.15 -10.30
C GLN A 10 -5.31 -2.41 -11.16
N ASP A 11 -4.27 -2.65 -11.96
CA ASP A 11 -4.16 -3.81 -12.84
C ASP A 11 -4.19 -5.13 -12.05
N LEU A 12 -3.43 -5.19 -10.95
CA LEU A 12 -3.36 -6.38 -10.10
C LEU A 12 -4.72 -6.66 -9.43
N ILE A 13 -5.35 -5.63 -8.86
CA ILE A 13 -6.66 -5.74 -8.21
C ILE A 13 -7.70 -6.19 -9.24
N ALA A 14 -7.73 -5.58 -10.43
CA ALA A 14 -8.66 -5.93 -11.48
C ALA A 14 -8.49 -7.39 -11.95
N ASP A 15 -7.25 -7.86 -12.15
CA ASP A 15 -6.99 -9.24 -12.55
C ASP A 15 -7.43 -10.25 -11.47
N VAL A 16 -7.09 -10.00 -10.21
CA VAL A 16 -7.47 -10.89 -9.11
C VAL A 16 -8.99 -10.92 -8.95
N ARG A 17 -9.68 -9.77 -8.99
CA ARG A 17 -11.15 -9.71 -8.91
C ARG A 17 -11.82 -10.44 -10.07
N ARG A 18 -11.33 -10.28 -11.30
CA ARG A 18 -11.81 -10.99 -12.48
C ARG A 18 -11.71 -12.50 -12.29
N ARG A 19 -10.59 -13.01 -11.79
CA ARG A 19 -10.40 -14.44 -11.51
C ARG A 19 -11.30 -14.94 -10.37
N ALA A 20 -11.40 -14.17 -9.30
CA ALA A 20 -12.27 -14.50 -8.16
C ALA A 20 -13.74 -14.56 -8.59
N LYS A 21 -14.19 -13.63 -9.44
CA LYS A 21 -15.55 -13.59 -10.00
C LYS A 21 -15.85 -14.83 -10.83
N ALA A 22 -14.90 -15.33 -11.61
CA ALA A 22 -15.07 -16.52 -12.44
C ALA A 22 -15.37 -17.78 -11.62
N VAL A 23 -15.03 -17.79 -10.31
CA VAL A 23 -15.28 -18.89 -9.38
C VAL A 23 -16.27 -18.50 -8.25
N GLY A 24 -16.95 -17.35 -8.37
CA GLY A 24 -17.96 -16.88 -7.42
C GLY A 24 -17.43 -16.38 -6.07
N ARG A 25 -16.14 -16.04 -5.99
CA ARG A 25 -15.44 -15.67 -4.73
C ARG A 25 -15.03 -14.19 -4.66
N GLU A 26 -15.55 -13.34 -5.50
CA GLU A 26 -15.14 -11.93 -5.57
C GLU A 26 -15.36 -11.15 -4.26
N LYS A 27 -16.31 -11.58 -3.44
CA LYS A 27 -16.62 -10.96 -2.14
C LYS A 27 -15.75 -11.44 -0.99
N GLU A 28 -14.98 -12.50 -1.20
CA GLU A 28 -14.12 -13.11 -0.18
C GLU A 28 -12.69 -12.56 -0.24
N ILE A 29 -12.35 -11.78 -1.29
CA ILE A 29 -11.00 -11.30 -1.50
C ILE A 29 -10.85 -9.91 -0.91
N HIS A 30 -9.86 -9.77 -0.04
CA HIS A 30 -9.38 -8.51 0.51
C HIS A 30 -7.96 -8.24 0.06
N PHE A 31 -7.67 -6.97 -0.21
CA PHE A 31 -6.34 -6.56 -0.66
C PHE A 31 -5.59 -5.87 0.46
N ALA A 32 -4.46 -6.44 0.83
CA ALA A 32 -3.52 -5.87 1.78
C ALA A 32 -2.26 -5.39 1.05
N VAL A 33 -1.74 -4.22 1.42
CA VAL A 33 -0.47 -3.69 0.93
C VAL A 33 0.50 -3.48 2.08
N ASN A 34 1.79 -3.71 1.80
CA ASN A 34 2.87 -3.40 2.71
C ASN A 34 3.25 -1.91 2.59
N GLY A 35 3.46 -1.24 3.72
CA GLY A 35 3.86 0.16 3.77
C GLY A 35 4.83 0.45 4.91
N PHE A 36 5.69 1.44 4.71
CA PHE A 36 6.51 2.00 5.77
C PHE A 36 6.13 3.47 5.94
N ALA A 37 5.72 3.85 7.15
CA ALA A 37 5.24 5.19 7.42
C ALA A 37 6.37 6.05 8.04
N ILE A 38 6.57 7.24 7.46
CA ILE A 38 7.39 8.31 8.02
C ILE A 38 6.52 9.57 8.04
N VAL A 39 6.05 9.95 9.22
CA VAL A 39 5.19 11.12 9.41
C VAL A 39 5.95 12.16 10.22
N LYS A 40 6.07 13.37 9.67
CA LYS A 40 6.73 14.51 10.29
C LYS A 40 5.88 15.77 10.17
N GLU A 41 6.28 16.84 10.83
CA GLU A 41 5.55 18.11 10.77
C GLU A 41 5.68 18.78 9.38
N THR A 42 6.79 18.55 8.68
CA THR A 42 7.01 19.02 7.32
C THR A 42 7.38 17.87 6.37
N GLU A 43 7.13 18.08 5.09
CA GLU A 43 7.53 17.13 4.03
C GLU A 43 9.05 17.00 3.96
N GLU A 44 9.77 18.12 4.13
CA GLU A 44 11.23 18.15 4.14
C GLU A 44 11.81 17.26 5.24
N GLU A 45 11.29 17.36 6.46
CA GLU A 45 11.74 16.52 7.59
C GLU A 45 11.48 15.03 7.32
N ALA A 46 10.34 14.69 6.73
CA ALA A 46 10.03 13.30 6.40
C ALA A 46 10.99 12.75 5.33
N HIS A 47 11.26 13.52 4.29
CA HIS A 47 12.19 13.12 3.23
C HIS A 47 13.66 13.14 3.70
N GLN A 48 14.02 14.03 4.62
CA GLN A 48 15.35 14.03 5.22
C GLN A 48 15.60 12.77 6.05
N LEU A 49 14.62 12.33 6.85
CA LEU A 49 14.73 11.07 7.58
C LEU A 49 14.80 9.86 6.62
N LEU A 50 14.00 9.84 5.55
CA LEU A 50 14.10 8.79 4.54
C LEU A 50 15.50 8.75 3.92
N ALA A 51 16.05 9.90 3.54
CA ALA A 51 17.41 9.98 2.98
C ALA A 51 18.48 9.52 3.97
N GLU A 52 18.31 9.81 5.26
CA GLU A 52 19.20 9.32 6.32
C GLU A 52 19.15 7.79 6.44
N ILE A 53 17.96 7.19 6.45
CA ILE A 53 17.79 5.73 6.46
C ILE A 53 18.48 5.09 5.26
N GLN A 54 18.24 5.64 4.06
CA GLN A 54 18.85 5.15 2.82
C GLN A 54 20.37 5.33 2.80
N GLY A 55 20.87 6.44 3.31
CA GLY A 55 22.29 6.75 3.36
C GLY A 55 23.09 5.89 4.35
N LYS A 56 22.45 5.43 5.42
CA LYS A 56 23.04 4.56 6.44
C LYS A 56 22.87 3.05 6.16
N ALA A 57 22.19 2.69 5.08
CA ALA A 57 21.96 1.31 4.72
C ALA A 57 23.27 0.58 4.40
N ASP A 58 23.35 -0.68 4.81
CA ASP A 58 24.42 -1.59 4.38
C ASP A 58 24.23 -1.92 2.90
N LYS A 59 25.04 -1.28 2.04
CA LYS A 59 24.93 -1.40 0.59
C LYS A 59 25.19 -2.83 0.10
N GLU A 60 26.12 -3.53 0.72
CA GLU A 60 26.44 -4.91 0.33
C GLU A 60 25.27 -5.84 0.65
N ALA A 61 24.72 -5.75 1.87
CA ALA A 61 23.59 -6.56 2.30
C ALA A 61 22.31 -6.27 1.47
N VAL A 62 21.99 -5.00 1.21
CA VAL A 62 20.82 -4.64 0.39
C VAL A 62 20.96 -5.11 -1.05
N ASN A 63 22.15 -4.97 -1.66
CA ASN A 63 22.40 -5.46 -3.01
C ASN A 63 22.31 -6.98 -3.07
N ALA A 64 22.92 -7.70 -2.12
CA ALA A 64 22.84 -9.15 -2.05
C ALA A 64 21.38 -9.63 -1.91
N PHE A 65 20.57 -8.95 -1.10
CA PHE A 65 19.14 -9.22 -1.01
C PHE A 65 18.44 -9.00 -2.36
N GLY A 66 18.69 -7.88 -3.02
CA GLY A 66 18.12 -7.56 -4.35
C GLY A 66 18.46 -8.60 -5.41
N ASP A 67 19.71 -9.08 -5.44
CA ASP A 67 20.16 -10.11 -6.36
C ASP A 67 19.51 -11.48 -6.06
N ALA A 68 19.40 -11.85 -4.78
CA ALA A 68 18.69 -13.07 -4.38
C ALA A 68 17.22 -13.06 -4.80
N VAL A 69 16.54 -11.92 -4.66
CA VAL A 69 15.15 -11.72 -5.11
C VAL A 69 15.03 -11.88 -6.62
N LYS A 70 15.91 -11.27 -7.40
CA LYS A 70 15.92 -11.40 -8.87
C LYS A 70 16.17 -12.85 -9.30
N GLN A 71 17.11 -13.53 -8.63
CA GLN A 71 17.42 -14.94 -8.91
C GLN A 71 16.22 -15.85 -8.58
N ALA A 72 15.55 -15.64 -7.44
CA ALA A 72 14.36 -16.39 -7.07
C ALA A 72 13.22 -16.24 -8.10
N GLY A 73 13.13 -15.08 -8.73
CA GLY A 73 12.16 -14.82 -9.80
C GLY A 73 12.38 -15.60 -11.09
N SER A 74 13.58 -16.11 -11.33
CA SER A 74 13.90 -16.83 -12.56
C SER A 74 13.07 -18.12 -12.76
N SER A 75 12.56 -18.70 -11.69
CA SER A 75 11.71 -19.89 -11.70
C SER A 75 10.20 -19.59 -11.88
N THR A 76 9.79 -18.32 -11.88
CA THR A 76 8.39 -17.95 -12.07
C THR A 76 8.00 -17.91 -13.54
N THR A 77 6.70 -18.05 -13.83
CA THR A 77 6.17 -18.09 -15.22
C THR A 77 6.57 -16.86 -16.05
N ASN A 78 6.60 -15.69 -15.43
CA ASN A 78 6.99 -14.44 -16.07
C ASN A 78 8.47 -14.09 -15.87
N LYS A 79 9.25 -14.98 -15.25
CA LYS A 79 10.67 -14.78 -14.90
C LYS A 79 10.94 -13.53 -14.06
N LYS A 80 9.93 -13.06 -13.35
CA LYS A 80 10.02 -11.94 -12.43
C LYS A 80 9.70 -12.40 -11.01
N GLY A 81 10.60 -12.11 -10.08
CA GLY A 81 10.39 -12.33 -8.66
C GLY A 81 9.59 -11.19 -8.03
N MET A 82 9.15 -11.42 -6.82
CA MET A 82 8.70 -10.38 -5.93
C MET A 82 9.81 -9.31 -5.83
N TRP A 83 9.47 -8.03 -5.93
CA TRP A 83 10.41 -6.90 -5.89
C TRP A 83 11.45 -6.81 -7.01
N ALA A 84 11.32 -7.58 -8.10
CA ALA A 84 12.30 -7.58 -9.20
C ALA A 84 12.50 -6.19 -9.85
N ASP A 85 11.47 -5.36 -9.83
CA ASP A 85 11.49 -3.99 -10.36
C ASP A 85 11.75 -2.93 -9.26
N SER A 86 12.09 -3.34 -8.04
CA SER A 86 12.43 -2.43 -6.94
C SER A 86 13.88 -1.99 -7.02
N LYS A 87 14.14 -0.72 -6.71
CA LYS A 87 15.48 -0.13 -6.69
C LYS A 87 16.13 -0.36 -5.33
N PHE A 88 17.42 -0.03 -5.24
CA PHE A 88 18.16 -0.10 -3.98
C PHE A 88 17.43 0.67 -2.86
N GLU A 89 17.01 1.90 -3.14
CA GLU A 89 16.35 2.79 -2.18
C GLU A 89 15.02 2.23 -1.66
N ASP A 90 14.33 1.42 -2.47
CA ASP A 90 13.09 0.75 -2.07
C ASP A 90 13.36 -0.44 -1.14
N LEU A 91 14.52 -1.10 -1.28
CA LEU A 91 14.84 -2.37 -0.63
C LEU A 91 15.66 -2.23 0.66
N VAL A 92 15.96 -1.02 1.08
CA VAL A 92 16.81 -0.71 2.25
C VAL A 92 16.37 -1.42 3.54
N GLN A 93 15.09 -1.74 3.66
CA GLN A 93 14.54 -2.50 4.78
C GLN A 93 14.17 -3.95 4.40
N TYR A 94 14.82 -4.49 3.36
CA TYR A 94 14.61 -5.86 2.87
C TYR A 94 13.15 -6.16 2.45
N ASN A 95 12.44 -5.13 2.05
CA ASN A 95 11.12 -5.14 1.42
C ASN A 95 10.93 -3.82 0.66
N ASP A 96 9.77 -3.61 0.04
CA ASP A 96 9.48 -2.41 -0.74
C ASP A 96 8.40 -1.49 -0.12
N GLY A 97 8.29 -1.48 1.20
CA GLY A 97 7.31 -0.66 1.92
C GLY A 97 7.40 0.82 1.61
N PHE A 98 8.57 1.35 1.27
CA PHE A 98 8.75 2.75 0.86
C PHE A 98 8.04 3.08 -0.47
N LYS A 99 7.86 2.13 -1.38
CA LYS A 99 7.13 2.34 -2.64
C LYS A 99 5.65 2.67 -2.44
N THR A 100 5.08 2.33 -1.29
CA THR A 100 3.70 2.69 -0.94
C THR A 100 3.55 4.18 -0.67
N LYS A 101 4.68 4.89 -0.43
CA LYS A 101 4.77 6.35 -0.27
C LYS A 101 3.90 6.90 0.86
N LEU A 102 3.98 6.30 2.04
CA LEU A 102 3.39 6.81 3.27
C LEU A 102 4.39 7.70 4.02
N ILE A 103 4.94 8.69 3.32
CA ILE A 103 6.06 9.55 3.74
C ILE A 103 5.66 10.99 3.49
N GLY A 104 5.69 11.82 4.54
CA GLY A 104 5.30 13.22 4.45
C GLY A 104 4.63 13.73 5.72
N THR A 105 3.79 14.77 5.59
CA THR A 105 2.96 15.28 6.68
C THR A 105 1.79 14.34 6.95
N LYS A 106 1.10 14.51 8.08
CA LYS A 106 -0.10 13.72 8.41
C LYS A 106 -1.19 13.85 7.35
N GLU A 107 -1.32 15.03 6.72
CA GLU A 107 -2.28 15.27 5.64
C GLU A 107 -1.92 14.48 4.38
N GLN A 108 -0.65 14.55 3.96
CA GLN A 108 -0.17 13.82 2.78
C GLN A 108 -0.30 12.30 2.97
N VAL A 109 0.03 11.80 4.15
CA VAL A 109 -0.09 10.36 4.46
C VAL A 109 -1.56 9.94 4.55
N ALA A 110 -2.43 10.76 5.15
CA ALA A 110 -3.87 10.49 5.18
C ALA A 110 -4.47 10.47 3.76
N ASP A 111 -4.12 11.43 2.93
CA ASP A 111 -4.55 11.48 1.52
C ASP A 111 -4.06 10.27 0.74
N ARG A 112 -2.83 9.82 1.00
CA ARG A 112 -2.29 8.62 0.36
C ARG A 112 -3.02 7.35 0.78
N ILE A 113 -3.38 7.21 2.06
CA ILE A 113 -4.20 6.09 2.56
C ILE A 113 -5.57 6.08 1.88
N LEU A 114 -6.23 7.23 1.79
CA LEU A 114 -7.53 7.35 1.15
C LEU A 114 -7.46 7.07 -0.35
N LEU A 115 -6.38 7.46 -1.01
CA LEU A 115 -6.14 7.10 -2.41
C LEU A 115 -5.97 5.59 -2.57
N LEU A 116 -5.19 4.92 -1.71
CA LEU A 116 -5.04 3.47 -1.74
C LEU A 116 -6.39 2.77 -1.51
N LYS A 117 -7.17 3.26 -0.57
CA LYS A 117 -8.54 2.77 -0.32
C LYS A 117 -9.42 2.92 -1.56
N SER A 118 -9.39 4.06 -2.25
CA SER A 118 -10.19 4.29 -3.46
C SER A 118 -9.83 3.34 -4.62
N LEU A 119 -8.64 2.77 -4.61
CA LEU A 119 -8.20 1.72 -5.55
C LEU A 119 -8.69 0.31 -5.16
N GLY A 120 -9.33 0.16 -3.99
CA GLY A 120 -9.81 -1.13 -3.49
C GLY A 120 -8.83 -1.85 -2.58
N ILE A 121 -7.86 -1.15 -1.99
CA ILE A 121 -7.00 -1.70 -0.93
C ILE A 121 -7.75 -1.58 0.40
N ASP A 122 -7.94 -2.72 1.06
CA ASP A 122 -8.70 -2.83 2.31
C ASP A 122 -7.81 -2.68 3.55
N ILE A 123 -6.55 -3.10 3.45
CA ILE A 123 -5.64 -3.22 4.59
C ILE A 123 -4.28 -2.65 4.22
N VAL A 124 -3.72 -1.80 5.07
CA VAL A 124 -2.32 -1.37 4.99
C VAL A 124 -1.56 -1.95 6.19
N LEU A 125 -0.57 -2.79 5.91
CA LEU A 125 0.34 -3.34 6.92
C LEU A 125 1.49 -2.35 7.10
N LEU A 126 1.54 -1.71 8.26
CA LEU A 126 2.49 -0.63 8.51
C LEU A 126 3.72 -1.10 9.28
N ALA A 127 4.88 -0.62 8.85
CA ALA A 127 6.11 -0.62 9.61
C ALA A 127 6.51 0.83 9.95
N PHE A 128 7.24 1.00 11.05
CA PHE A 128 7.72 2.27 11.57
C PHE A 128 9.18 2.16 11.99
N LEU A 129 9.89 3.26 12.06
CA LEU A 129 11.28 3.29 12.52
C LEU A 129 11.35 3.17 14.06
N HIS A 130 10.57 3.97 14.77
CA HIS A 130 10.47 3.99 16.24
C HIS A 130 9.08 3.50 16.64
N TYR A 131 8.95 2.19 16.90
CA TYR A 131 7.66 1.52 16.96
C TYR A 131 6.70 2.11 17.98
N GLU A 132 7.11 2.34 19.22
CA GLU A 132 6.22 2.81 20.28
C GLU A 132 5.73 4.23 20.02
N GLU A 133 6.64 5.13 19.70
CA GLU A 133 6.36 6.55 19.49
C GLU A 133 5.59 6.77 18.18
N ASP A 134 6.09 6.19 17.08
CA ASP A 134 5.50 6.40 15.75
C ASP A 134 4.10 5.77 15.64
N ILE A 135 3.82 4.64 16.31
CA ILE A 135 2.47 4.02 16.31
C ILE A 135 1.49 4.92 17.07
N ALA A 136 1.87 5.44 18.23
CA ALA A 136 1.01 6.30 19.02
C ALA A 136 0.67 7.58 18.24
N ASP A 137 1.68 8.25 17.70
CA ASP A 137 1.54 9.45 16.88
C ASP A 137 0.70 9.20 15.61
N PHE A 138 0.94 8.10 14.93
CA PHE A 138 0.18 7.71 13.74
C PHE A 138 -1.30 7.49 14.08
N GLY A 139 -1.58 6.79 15.17
CA GLY A 139 -2.93 6.55 15.66
C GLY A 139 -3.67 7.84 15.98
N GLU A 140 -3.04 8.73 16.72
CA GLU A 140 -3.64 9.98 17.15
C GLU A 140 -3.80 10.99 16.01
N LYS A 141 -2.74 11.20 15.21
CA LYS A 141 -2.69 12.26 14.20
C LYS A 141 -3.24 11.81 12.85
N VAL A 142 -2.78 10.67 12.33
CA VAL A 142 -3.11 10.23 10.96
C VAL A 142 -4.43 9.47 10.91
N LEU A 143 -4.64 8.45 11.77
CA LEU A 143 -5.88 7.67 11.71
C LEU A 143 -7.10 8.51 12.09
N THR A 144 -6.96 9.44 13.02
CA THR A 144 -8.04 10.39 13.37
C THR A 144 -8.41 11.25 12.16
N LEU A 145 -7.40 11.75 11.42
CA LEU A 145 -7.64 12.53 10.21
C LEU A 145 -8.26 11.67 9.09
N VAL A 146 -7.75 10.47 8.86
CA VAL A 146 -8.31 9.53 7.87
C VAL A 146 -9.78 9.28 8.15
N ARG A 147 -10.16 8.96 9.40
CA ARG A 147 -11.56 8.71 9.78
C ARG A 147 -12.46 9.93 9.57
N LYS A 148 -11.96 11.12 9.86
CA LYS A 148 -12.69 12.37 9.59
C LYS A 148 -12.94 12.53 8.09
N LEU A 149 -11.92 12.39 7.27
CA LEU A 149 -12.02 12.53 5.82
C LEU A 149 -12.90 11.43 5.17
N GLU A 150 -12.87 10.21 5.72
CA GLU A 150 -13.80 9.14 5.32
C GLU A 150 -15.26 9.49 5.61
N ALA A 151 -15.53 10.08 6.77
CA ALA A 151 -16.88 10.55 7.13
C ALA A 151 -17.37 11.64 6.16
N GLU A 152 -16.46 12.46 5.64
CA GLU A 152 -16.72 13.46 4.59
C GLU A 152 -16.86 12.84 3.18
N GLY A 153 -16.67 11.53 3.04
CA GLY A 153 -16.84 10.79 1.79
C GLY A 153 -15.59 10.63 0.95
N ARG A 154 -14.42 10.99 1.46
CA ARG A 154 -13.14 10.76 0.75
C ARG A 154 -12.73 9.29 0.79
N GLY A 155 -11.96 8.86 -0.19
CA GLY A 155 -11.44 7.49 -0.29
C GLY A 155 -12.48 6.43 -0.64
N ARG A 156 -13.70 6.82 -1.02
CA ARG A 156 -14.72 5.88 -1.47
C ARG A 156 -14.32 5.26 -2.80
N ASN A 157 -14.62 3.99 -2.94
CA ASN A 157 -14.51 3.27 -4.21
C ASN A 157 -15.91 2.80 -4.66
N GLU A 158 -15.97 2.24 -5.85
CA GLU A 158 -17.24 1.76 -6.44
C GLU A 158 -17.93 0.71 -5.54
N GLU A 159 -17.16 -0.13 -4.85
CA GLU A 159 -17.71 -1.14 -3.93
C GLU A 159 -18.28 -0.53 -2.65
N ASP A 160 -17.63 0.49 -2.10
CA ASP A 160 -18.17 1.22 -0.94
C ASP A 160 -19.49 1.91 -1.31
N GLU A 161 -19.58 2.46 -2.50
CA GLU A 161 -20.80 3.07 -3.01
C GLU A 161 -21.90 2.03 -3.21
N ILE A 162 -21.57 0.89 -3.78
CA ILE A 162 -22.46 -0.27 -3.93
C ILE A 162 -22.95 -0.80 -2.57
N ARG A 163 -22.06 -0.93 -1.59
CA ARG A 163 -22.43 -1.36 -0.22
C ARG A 163 -23.36 -0.36 0.44
N ARG A 164 -23.11 0.92 0.26
CA ARG A 164 -23.90 2.01 0.85
C ARG A 164 -25.29 2.14 0.26
N THR A 165 -25.41 2.04 -1.07
CA THR A 165 -26.69 2.27 -1.78
C THR A 165 -27.55 1.02 -1.89
N GLY A 166 -26.96 -0.17 -1.71
CA GLY A 166 -27.67 -1.44 -1.85
C GLY A 166 -28.19 -1.73 -3.25
N GLU A 167 -27.81 -0.92 -4.24
CA GLU A 167 -28.38 -0.96 -5.60
C GLU A 167 -28.02 -2.24 -6.36
N VAL A 168 -26.85 -2.82 -6.10
CA VAL A 168 -26.44 -4.09 -6.76
C VAL A 168 -27.29 -5.28 -6.33
N TYR A 169 -27.82 -5.26 -5.12
CA TYR A 169 -28.71 -6.33 -4.66
C TYR A 169 -30.09 -6.31 -5.34
N ARG A 170 -30.54 -5.17 -5.86
CA ARG A 170 -31.83 -5.02 -6.55
C ARG A 170 -31.75 -5.40 -8.02
N ALA A 171 -30.60 -5.20 -8.66
CA ALA A 171 -30.43 -5.53 -10.10
C ALA A 171 -30.43 -7.05 -10.36
N LYS A 172 -29.90 -7.86 -9.42
CA LYS A 172 -29.87 -9.33 -9.57
C LYS A 172 -31.17 -10.05 -9.23
N LYS A 173 -32.21 -9.37 -8.76
CA LYS A 173 -33.56 -9.96 -8.51
C LYS A 173 -34.55 -9.72 -9.64
N LYS A 174 -34.13 -9.09 -10.75
CA LYS A 174 -34.98 -8.78 -11.89
C LYS A 174 -34.63 -9.55 -13.17
N GLU A 175 -33.65 -10.47 -13.09
CA GLU A 175 -33.36 -11.47 -14.11
C GLU A 175 -33.71 -12.87 -13.57
#